data_1de89882b376074e48221998499f796b
#
_entry.id   1de89882b376074e48221998499f796b
#
_cell.length_a   1.000
_cell.length_b   1.000
_cell.length_c   1.000
_cell.angle_alpha   90.00
_cell.angle_beta   90.00
_cell.angle_gamma   90.00
#
_symmetry.space_group_name_H-M   'P 1'
#
loop_
_entity.id
_entity.type
_entity.pdbx_description
1 polymer ?
#
loop_
_entity_poly.entity_id
_entity_poly.type
_entity_poly.pdbx_seq_one_letter_code
_entity_poly.pdbx_strand_id
1 'polypeptide(L)'
;MGIRWIIAALTLATTPAWAGNFATCVLDKMPGVQNAATSMAVMQTCRSEHPSWYSGVEKGSGRGIFSFSDGNACIIKKAASTPFQPAATAIAIACRCLYDKASQDGQMCANFFDQFD
;
A
#
# COMPACT_ATOMS: atom_id res chain seq x y z
N MET A 1 -56.91 -1.58 11.28
CA MET A 1 -56.05 -1.40 10.09
C MET A 1 -54.69 -0.96 10.53
N GLY A 2 -53.73 -1.87 10.56
CA GLY A 2 -52.36 -1.57 10.96
C GLY A 2 -51.56 -1.12 9.74
N ILE A 3 -51.06 0.11 9.73
CA ILE A 3 -50.10 0.55 8.78
C ILE A 3 -48.75 -0.02 9.20
N ARG A 4 -48.29 -1.03 8.48
CA ARG A 4 -46.95 -1.57 8.68
C ARG A 4 -45.97 -0.69 7.93
N TRP A 5 -45.29 0.15 8.65
CA TRP A 5 -44.13 0.84 8.14
C TRP A 5 -42.97 -0.15 8.06
N ILE A 6 -42.70 -0.65 6.87
CA ILE A 6 -41.50 -1.38 6.63
C ILE A 6 -40.39 -0.31 6.47
N ILE A 7 -39.70 -0.06 7.54
CA ILE A 7 -38.45 0.69 7.46
C ILE A 7 -37.46 -0.27 6.80
N ALA A 8 -37.32 -0.13 5.48
CA ALA A 8 -36.19 -0.70 4.78
C ALA A 8 -34.96 0.07 5.29
N ALA A 9 -34.27 -0.50 6.26
CA ALA A 9 -32.95 -0.04 6.62
C ALA A 9 -32.06 -0.29 5.40
N LEU A 10 -31.87 0.75 4.58
CA LEU A 10 -30.80 0.76 3.62
C LEU A 10 -29.50 0.77 4.42
N THR A 11 -28.96 -0.40 4.67
CA THR A 11 -27.57 -0.51 5.06
C THR A 11 -26.75 -0.13 3.84
N LEU A 12 -26.43 1.14 3.75
CA LEU A 12 -25.34 1.57 2.90
C LEU A 12 -24.09 0.88 3.43
N ALA A 13 -23.73 -0.22 2.79
CA ALA A 13 -22.39 -0.76 2.93
C ALA A 13 -21.46 0.31 2.35
N THR A 14 -21.01 1.21 3.22
CA THR A 14 -19.87 2.04 2.91
C THR A 14 -18.67 1.12 2.83
N THR A 15 -18.39 0.61 1.62
CA THR A 15 -17.04 0.18 1.33
C THR A 15 -16.17 1.39 1.60
N PRO A 16 -15.22 1.31 2.57
CA PRO A 16 -14.29 2.41 2.74
C PRO A 16 -13.66 2.68 1.38
N ALA A 17 -13.72 3.92 0.93
CA ALA A 17 -13.06 4.36 -0.28
C ALA A 17 -11.54 4.42 -0.04
N TRP A 18 -11.00 3.37 0.53
CA TRP A 18 -9.60 3.07 0.52
C TRP A 18 -9.32 2.48 -0.85
N ALA A 19 -9.34 3.35 -1.86
CA ALA A 19 -8.67 3.04 -3.09
C ALA A 19 -7.18 3.00 -2.75
N GLY A 20 -6.79 2.00 -1.98
CA GLY A 20 -5.42 1.66 -1.76
C GLY A 20 -4.76 1.48 -3.12
N ASN A 21 -3.47 1.54 -3.17
CA ASN A 21 -2.69 1.26 -4.35
C ASN A 21 -1.78 0.06 -4.10
N PHE A 22 -1.00 -0.30 -5.09
CA PHE A 22 -0.09 -1.44 -4.98
C PHE A 22 0.89 -1.29 -3.79
N ALA A 23 1.45 -0.10 -3.59
CA ALA A 23 2.37 0.15 -2.49
C ALA A 23 1.71 0.00 -1.11
N THR A 24 0.50 0.53 -0.93
CA THR A 24 -0.24 0.38 0.33
C THR A 24 -0.64 -1.06 0.59
N CYS A 25 -0.97 -1.82 -0.45
CA CYS A 25 -1.24 -3.26 -0.34
C CYS A 25 -0.01 -4.02 0.16
N VAL A 26 1.17 -3.75 -0.40
CA VAL A 26 2.43 -4.35 0.03
C VAL A 26 2.72 -4.01 1.50
N LEU A 27 2.58 -2.75 1.90
CA LEU A 27 2.84 -2.33 3.28
C LEU A 27 1.84 -2.89 4.29
N ASP A 28 0.63 -3.22 3.85
CA ASP A 28 -0.37 -3.84 4.70
C ASP A 28 -0.11 -5.33 4.91
N LYS A 29 0.30 -6.05 3.87
CA LYS A 29 0.33 -7.52 3.86
C LYS A 29 1.72 -8.14 3.97
N MET A 30 2.77 -7.43 3.58
CA MET A 30 4.13 -7.97 3.53
C MET A 30 4.88 -7.96 4.88
N PRO A 31 4.67 -7.01 5.80
CA PRO A 31 5.40 -7.02 7.06
C PRO A 31 5.23 -8.33 7.83
N GLY A 32 6.34 -8.86 8.34
CA GLY A 32 6.37 -10.11 9.10
C GLY A 32 6.46 -11.38 8.25
N VAL A 33 6.44 -11.29 6.93
CA VAL A 33 6.57 -12.44 6.04
C VAL A 33 7.93 -13.12 6.23
N GLN A 34 7.92 -14.45 6.40
CA GLN A 34 9.10 -15.22 6.77
C GLN A 34 9.63 -16.14 5.69
N ASN A 35 8.88 -16.32 4.59
CA ASN A 35 9.26 -17.29 3.55
C ASN A 35 8.78 -16.86 2.16
N ALA A 36 9.35 -17.52 1.15
CA ALA A 36 9.08 -17.21 -0.24
C ALA A 36 7.63 -17.47 -0.64
N ALA A 37 7.01 -18.54 -0.17
CA ALA A 37 5.64 -18.89 -0.54
C ALA A 37 4.65 -17.80 -0.10
N THR A 38 4.77 -17.31 1.14
CA THR A 38 3.93 -16.24 1.66
C THR A 38 4.20 -14.93 0.93
N SER A 39 5.46 -14.60 0.67
CA SER A 39 5.84 -13.40 -0.08
C SER A 39 5.23 -13.40 -1.48
N MET A 40 5.29 -14.53 -2.19
CA MET A 40 4.68 -14.67 -3.52
C MET A 40 3.16 -14.53 -3.48
N ALA A 41 2.51 -15.11 -2.46
CA ALA A 41 1.06 -15.00 -2.30
C ALA A 41 0.63 -13.54 -2.06
N VAL A 42 1.37 -12.79 -1.25
CA VAL A 42 1.13 -11.36 -1.04
C VAL A 42 1.28 -10.59 -2.35
N MET A 43 2.36 -10.82 -3.08
CA MET A 43 2.59 -10.14 -4.36
C MET A 43 1.49 -10.45 -5.39
N GLN A 44 1.07 -11.70 -5.49
CA GLN A 44 -0.02 -12.08 -6.40
C GLN A 44 -1.34 -11.41 -6.01
N THR A 45 -1.65 -11.36 -4.73
CA THR A 45 -2.84 -10.67 -4.23
C THR A 45 -2.81 -9.18 -4.56
N CYS A 46 -1.70 -8.51 -4.27
CA CYS A 46 -1.56 -7.09 -4.54
C CYS A 46 -1.59 -6.77 -6.05
N ARG A 47 -1.01 -7.62 -6.89
CA ARG A 47 -1.06 -7.48 -8.35
C ARG A 47 -2.48 -7.67 -8.89
N SER A 48 -3.22 -8.60 -8.31
CA SER A 48 -4.61 -8.85 -8.70
C SER A 48 -5.51 -7.66 -8.35
N GLU A 49 -5.32 -7.07 -7.19
CA GLU A 49 -6.09 -5.91 -6.74
C GLU A 49 -5.66 -4.61 -7.45
N HIS A 50 -4.39 -4.50 -7.82
CA HIS A 50 -3.79 -3.29 -8.42
C HIS A 50 -2.97 -3.65 -9.66
N PRO A 51 -3.62 -3.91 -10.81
CA PRO A 51 -2.94 -4.39 -12.02
C PRO A 51 -1.91 -3.44 -12.61
N SER A 52 -2.01 -2.15 -12.29
CA SER A 52 -1.06 -1.13 -12.76
C SER A 52 0.25 -1.10 -11.96
N TRP A 53 0.35 -1.86 -10.87
CA TRP A 53 1.52 -1.91 -9.99
C TRP A 53 1.95 -0.50 -9.55
N TYR A 54 3.25 -0.22 -9.56
CA TYR A 54 3.78 1.08 -9.21
C TYR A 54 3.50 2.18 -10.23
N SER A 55 3.13 1.83 -11.45
CA SER A 55 2.67 2.82 -12.44
C SER A 55 1.36 3.51 -12.04
N GLY A 56 0.58 2.86 -11.18
CA GLY A 56 -0.65 3.41 -10.61
C GLY A 56 -0.45 4.14 -9.28
N VAL A 57 0.78 4.31 -8.82
CA VAL A 57 1.11 4.94 -7.54
C VAL A 57 1.87 6.24 -7.76
N GLU A 58 1.31 7.34 -7.26
CA GLU A 58 1.99 8.63 -7.28
C GLU A 58 3.05 8.68 -6.18
N LYS A 59 4.28 9.09 -6.53
CA LYS A 59 5.37 9.21 -5.59
C LYS A 59 5.08 10.28 -4.55
N GLY A 60 5.27 9.94 -3.27
CA GLY A 60 4.97 10.83 -2.17
C GLY A 60 3.50 10.88 -1.76
N SER A 61 2.63 10.06 -2.37
CA SER A 61 1.19 10.08 -2.10
C SER A 61 0.80 9.66 -0.69
N GLY A 62 1.68 9.00 0.05
CA GLY A 62 1.47 8.65 1.46
C GLY A 62 1.82 9.76 2.43
N ARG A 63 2.45 10.83 1.98
CA ARG A 63 2.89 11.94 2.83
C ARG A 63 1.71 12.72 3.37
N GLY A 64 1.75 13.08 4.65
CA GLY A 64 0.69 13.83 5.33
C GLY A 64 1.08 14.14 6.76
N ILE A 65 0.17 14.76 7.52
CA ILE A 65 0.44 15.27 8.88
C ILE A 65 0.82 14.15 9.86
N PHE A 66 0.20 12.97 9.72
CA PHE A 66 0.42 11.83 10.61
C PHE A 66 1.15 10.67 9.93
N SER A 67 1.77 10.92 8.80
CA SER A 67 2.51 9.91 8.06
C SER A 67 3.97 9.82 8.49
N PHE A 68 4.69 8.84 7.95
CA PHE A 68 6.15 8.81 8.06
C PHE A 68 6.74 10.06 7.39
N SER A 69 7.83 10.55 7.96
CA SER A 69 8.52 11.75 7.45
C SER A 69 9.20 11.51 6.09
N ASP A 70 9.65 10.29 5.86
CA ASP A 70 10.30 9.84 4.63
C ASP A 70 10.25 8.32 4.48
N GLY A 71 10.81 7.82 3.39
CA GLY A 71 10.88 6.39 3.12
C GLY A 71 11.72 5.62 4.16
N ASN A 72 12.81 6.21 4.66
CA ASN A 72 13.66 5.57 5.67
C ASN A 72 12.90 5.32 6.98
N ALA A 73 12.14 6.30 7.45
CA ALA A 73 11.31 6.13 8.66
C ALA A 73 10.30 5.01 8.50
N CYS A 74 9.67 4.91 7.33
CA CYS A 74 8.76 3.83 6.99
C CYS A 74 9.48 2.46 6.98
N ILE A 75 10.64 2.36 6.36
CA ILE A 75 11.43 1.12 6.26
C ILE A 75 11.82 0.63 7.65
N ILE A 76 12.34 1.51 8.49
CA ILE A 76 12.74 1.16 9.85
C ILE A 76 11.55 0.59 10.63
N LYS A 77 10.38 1.17 10.48
CA LYS A 77 9.17 0.72 11.18
C LYS A 77 8.61 -0.57 10.60
N LYS A 78 8.51 -0.66 9.29
CA LYS A 78 7.76 -1.74 8.61
C LYS A 78 8.61 -2.97 8.30
N ALA A 79 9.90 -2.80 8.01
CA ALA A 79 10.78 -3.90 7.66
C ALA A 79 11.51 -4.52 8.85
N ALA A 80 11.53 -3.88 10.02
CA ALA A 80 12.30 -4.34 11.18
C ALA A 80 11.95 -5.76 11.64
N SER A 81 10.67 -6.16 11.50
CA SER A 81 10.18 -7.48 11.89
C SER A 81 10.03 -8.45 10.71
N THR A 82 10.64 -8.15 9.58
CA THR A 82 10.51 -8.92 8.35
C THR A 82 11.86 -9.59 8.01
N PRO A 83 12.08 -10.83 8.49
CA PRO A 83 13.39 -11.49 8.35
C PRO A 83 13.68 -11.98 6.94
N PHE A 84 12.65 -12.21 6.13
CA PHE A 84 12.82 -12.67 4.76
C PHE A 84 13.23 -11.50 3.86
N GLN A 85 14.48 -11.53 3.36
CA GLN A 85 15.10 -10.40 2.67
C GLN A 85 14.31 -9.90 1.45
N PRO A 86 13.77 -10.75 0.57
CA PRO A 86 12.95 -10.27 -0.55
C PRO A 86 11.68 -9.54 -0.10
N ALA A 87 11.05 -9.96 0.99
CA ALA A 87 9.89 -9.28 1.56
C ALA A 87 10.29 -7.92 2.16
N ALA A 88 11.40 -7.84 2.88
CA ALA A 88 11.92 -6.59 3.40
C ALA A 88 12.26 -5.60 2.27
N THR A 89 12.81 -6.07 1.17
CA THR A 89 13.08 -5.27 -0.02
C THR A 89 11.79 -4.74 -0.64
N ALA A 90 10.78 -5.57 -0.77
CA ALA A 90 9.46 -5.14 -1.26
C ALA A 90 8.85 -4.05 -0.39
N ILE A 91 8.98 -4.18 0.93
CA ILE A 91 8.55 -3.14 1.89
C ILE A 91 9.33 -1.84 1.66
N ALA A 92 10.65 -1.93 1.50
CA ALA A 92 11.49 -0.76 1.27
C ALA A 92 11.08 0.02 0.01
N ILE A 93 10.79 -0.67 -1.06
CA ILE A 93 10.32 -0.06 -2.31
C ILE A 93 9.00 0.67 -2.11
N ALA A 94 8.04 0.01 -1.48
CA ALA A 94 6.74 0.60 -1.19
C ALA A 94 6.86 1.84 -0.28
N CYS A 95 7.72 1.77 0.74
CA CYS A 95 8.00 2.88 1.64
C CYS A 95 8.56 4.10 0.89
N ARG A 96 9.55 3.89 0.03
CA ARG A 96 10.17 4.98 -0.75
C ARG A 96 9.19 5.59 -1.74
N CYS A 97 8.39 4.75 -2.38
CA CYS A 97 7.35 5.22 -3.30
C CYS A 97 6.36 6.16 -2.58
N LEU A 98 5.85 5.76 -1.42
CA LEU A 98 4.79 6.50 -0.73
C LEU A 98 5.29 7.71 0.05
N TYR A 99 6.49 7.66 0.62
CA TYR A 99 6.91 8.63 1.62
C TYR A 99 8.12 9.48 1.26
N ASP A 100 8.88 9.13 0.23
CA ASP A 100 9.92 10.03 -0.31
C ASP A 100 9.26 11.12 -1.14
N LYS A 101 9.86 12.32 -1.12
CA LYS A 101 9.38 13.42 -1.94
C LYS A 101 9.52 13.11 -3.42
N ALA A 102 8.47 13.39 -4.17
CA ALA A 102 8.58 13.43 -5.63
C ALA A 102 9.47 14.60 -6.07
N SER A 103 10.27 14.37 -7.12
CA SER A 103 11.08 15.43 -7.72
C SER A 103 10.27 16.35 -8.63
N GLN A 104 9.10 15.88 -9.07
CA GLN A 104 8.14 16.61 -9.90
C GLN A 104 6.72 16.31 -9.44
N ASP A 105 5.81 17.29 -9.56
CA ASP A 105 4.40 17.08 -9.29
C ASP A 105 3.82 16.02 -10.23
N GLY A 106 3.05 15.09 -9.67
CA GLY A 106 2.43 14.03 -10.44
C GLY A 106 3.37 12.90 -10.86
N GLN A 107 4.60 12.87 -10.37
CA GLN A 107 5.54 11.78 -10.65
C GLN A 107 4.99 10.45 -10.14
N MET A 108 4.97 9.43 -11.00
CA MET A 108 4.56 8.08 -10.65
C MET A 108 5.75 7.23 -10.24
N CYS A 109 5.53 6.20 -9.42
CA CYS A 109 6.54 5.24 -8.99
C CYS A 109 6.79 4.17 -10.07
N ALA A 110 6.82 4.56 -11.34
CA ALA A 110 6.82 3.62 -12.46
C ALA A 110 8.10 2.81 -12.60
N ASN A 111 9.23 3.34 -12.15
CA ASN A 111 10.54 2.74 -12.33
C ASN A 111 11.12 2.27 -11.00
N PHE A 112 11.17 0.97 -10.85
CA PHE A 112 11.74 0.31 -9.68
C PHE A 112 13.18 0.76 -9.42
N PHE A 113 13.98 0.92 -10.47
CA PHE A 113 15.39 1.25 -10.36
C PHE A 113 15.64 2.72 -10.03
N ASP A 114 14.76 3.61 -10.40
CA ASP A 114 14.87 5.03 -10.09
C ASP A 114 14.69 5.35 -8.60
N GLN A 115 14.22 4.38 -7.82
CA GLN A 115 13.98 4.57 -6.40
C GLN A 115 15.19 4.31 -5.52
N PHE A 116 16.25 3.77 -6.09
CA PHE A 116 17.48 3.45 -5.39
C PHE A 116 18.65 4.37 -5.77
N ASP A 117 18.45 5.24 -6.71
CA ASP A 117 19.44 6.24 -7.12
C ASP A 117 19.30 7.53 -6.23
#